data_f70dce3c83801e0405bbd036812a10b9
#
_entry.id   f70dce3c83801e0405bbd036812a10b9
#
_cell.length_a   1.000
_cell.length_b   1.000
_cell.length_c   1.000
_cell.angle_alpha   90.00
_cell.angle_beta   90.00
_cell.angle_gamma   90.00
#
_symmetry.space_group_name_H-M   'P 1'
#
loop_
_entity.id
_entity.type
_entity.pdbx_description
1 polymer ?
#
loop_
_entity_poly.entity_id
_entity_poly.type
_entity_poly.pdbx_seq_one_letter_code
_entity_poly.pdbx_strand_id
1 'polypeptide(L)'
;FLGIVAGELYSLLKPEESLIIFHSGKVRFGDAHPEIDGKRALRVPASMYYPKLKKPSDVCYIHHVYDREKDTEDSGEPQQLKQCRAGFYIFEKDWVKEVEVKKSFAIKSAYNRELRRSKDEAMFGYESLDKGMTFLFEIAADEDVDTILMDKIHEAICGEKRIGRSRTAQFGLVFIEPSSYIDKVNYPVTSDSVYIY
;
A
#
# COMPACT_ATOMS: atom_id res chain seq x y z
N PHE A 1 4.88 1.24 -9.35
CA PHE A 1 4.42 2.23 -10.35
C PHE A 1 5.58 2.91 -11.05
N LEU A 2 6.60 3.38 -10.32
CA LEU A 2 7.82 3.95 -10.91
C LEU A 2 8.39 3.08 -12.05
N GLY A 3 8.48 1.76 -11.85
CA GLY A 3 9.00 0.83 -12.85
C GLY A 3 8.15 0.70 -14.12
N ILE A 4 6.83 0.95 -14.05
CA ILE A 4 5.95 1.01 -15.22
C ILE A 4 6.31 2.25 -16.05
N VAL A 5 6.31 3.41 -15.40
CA VAL A 5 6.61 4.69 -16.04
C VAL A 5 8.03 4.69 -16.64
N ALA A 6 9.01 4.15 -15.90
CA ALA A 6 10.37 4.04 -16.41
C ALA A 6 10.47 3.12 -17.63
N GLY A 7 9.75 1.99 -17.62
CA GLY A 7 9.72 1.07 -18.76
C GLY A 7 9.14 1.68 -20.04
N GLU A 8 8.18 2.58 -19.92
CA GLU A 8 7.54 3.24 -21.04
C GLU A 8 8.31 4.49 -21.50
N LEU A 9 8.80 5.30 -20.55
CA LEU A 9 9.29 6.65 -20.85
C LEU A 9 10.81 6.82 -20.87
N TYR A 10 11.57 6.01 -20.10
CA TYR A 10 12.98 6.32 -19.82
C TYR A 10 13.82 6.53 -21.08
N SER A 11 13.60 5.74 -22.13
CA SER A 11 14.32 5.86 -23.42
C SER A 11 13.78 6.95 -24.35
N LEU A 12 12.63 7.53 -24.04
CA LEU A 12 11.96 8.55 -24.87
C LEU A 12 12.17 9.97 -24.34
N LEU A 13 12.56 10.09 -23.07
CA LEU A 13 12.76 11.37 -22.41
C LEU A 13 14.15 11.93 -22.69
N LYS A 14 14.26 13.26 -22.64
CA LYS A 14 15.55 13.95 -22.60
C LYS A 14 16.21 13.70 -21.25
N PRO A 15 17.56 13.79 -21.16
CA PRO A 15 18.27 13.57 -19.89
C PRO A 15 17.75 14.43 -18.73
N GLU A 16 17.41 15.69 -18.98
CA GLU A 16 16.91 16.63 -17.99
C GLU A 16 15.51 16.22 -17.48
N GLU A 17 14.62 15.79 -18.38
CA GLU A 17 13.28 15.30 -18.04
C GLU A 17 13.36 14.00 -17.24
N SER A 18 14.25 13.09 -17.64
CA SER A 18 14.51 11.83 -16.93
C SER A 18 15.05 12.09 -15.53
N LEU A 19 15.96 13.06 -15.37
CA LEU A 19 16.46 13.47 -14.07
C LEU A 19 15.33 13.96 -13.16
N ILE A 20 14.44 14.81 -13.68
CA ILE A 20 13.31 15.35 -12.91
C ILE A 20 12.37 14.23 -12.45
N ILE A 21 11.99 13.33 -13.33
CA ILE A 21 10.99 12.30 -13.03
C ILE A 21 11.55 11.21 -12.10
N PHE A 22 12.78 10.75 -12.35
CA PHE A 22 13.27 9.51 -11.74
C PHE A 22 14.34 9.70 -10.67
N HIS A 23 15.05 10.83 -10.64
CA HIS A 23 16.26 10.95 -9.83
C HIS A 23 16.28 12.17 -8.89
N SER A 24 15.52 13.22 -9.17
CA SER A 24 15.54 14.46 -8.38
C SER A 24 14.73 14.41 -7.09
N GLY A 25 13.79 13.46 -6.98
CA GLY A 25 12.79 13.43 -5.91
C GLY A 25 11.62 14.41 -6.10
N LYS A 26 11.63 15.22 -7.18
CA LYS A 26 10.55 16.16 -7.47
C LYS A 26 9.23 15.47 -7.84
N VAL A 27 9.31 14.27 -8.41
CA VAL A 27 8.15 13.42 -8.65
C VAL A 27 8.22 12.22 -7.74
N ARG A 28 7.18 12.01 -6.95
CA ARG A 28 7.09 10.95 -5.94
C ARG A 28 5.97 9.99 -6.28
N PHE A 29 6.32 8.71 -6.34
CA PHE A 29 5.38 7.61 -6.61
C PHE A 29 5.02 6.93 -5.29
N GLY A 30 3.78 7.09 -4.87
CA GLY A 30 3.29 6.47 -3.65
C GLY A 30 2.97 4.99 -3.79
N ASP A 31 2.78 4.34 -2.65
CA ASP A 31 2.35 2.95 -2.59
C ASP A 31 0.83 2.83 -2.82
N ALA A 32 0.41 1.68 -3.34
CA ALA A 32 -1.00 1.38 -3.50
C ALA A 32 -1.61 0.87 -2.20
N HIS A 33 -2.71 1.46 -1.82
CA HIS A 33 -3.49 1.14 -0.64
C HIS A 33 -4.85 0.58 -1.05
N PRO A 34 -5.37 -0.47 -0.39
CA PRO A 34 -6.70 -0.99 -0.67
C PRO A 34 -7.77 0.09 -0.55
N GLU A 35 -8.76 0.03 -1.44
CA GLU A 35 -9.92 0.91 -1.43
C GLU A 35 -11.18 0.07 -1.20
N ILE A 36 -12.07 0.53 -0.30
CA ILE A 36 -13.39 -0.05 -0.07
C ILE A 36 -14.39 1.09 0.14
N ASP A 37 -15.49 1.04 -0.58
CA ASP A 37 -16.60 1.99 -0.47
C ASP A 37 -16.14 3.46 -0.64
N GLY A 38 -15.21 3.71 -1.54
CA GLY A 38 -14.66 5.04 -1.80
C GLY A 38 -13.67 5.53 -0.73
N LYS A 39 -13.19 4.66 0.16
CA LYS A 39 -12.25 5.02 1.23
C LYS A 39 -10.94 4.27 1.09
N ARG A 40 -9.84 5.02 1.18
CA ARG A 40 -8.49 4.46 1.18
C ARG A 40 -8.14 3.87 2.54
N ALA A 41 -7.79 2.59 2.57
CA ALA A 41 -7.30 1.97 3.77
C ALA A 41 -5.80 2.21 3.93
N LEU A 42 -5.37 2.73 5.06
CA LEU A 42 -3.98 3.00 5.37
C LEU A 42 -3.32 1.77 6.02
N ARG A 43 -2.04 1.60 5.80
CA ARG A 43 -1.26 0.61 6.54
C ARG A 43 -1.27 0.98 8.03
N VAL A 44 -1.40 -0.03 8.89
CA VAL A 44 -1.44 0.19 10.33
C VAL A 44 -0.20 0.96 10.80
N PRO A 45 -0.38 2.08 11.52
CA PRO A 45 0.74 2.81 12.10
C PRO A 45 1.30 2.08 13.32
N ALA A 46 2.59 2.29 13.61
CA ALA A 46 3.27 1.66 14.73
C ALA A 46 2.70 2.09 16.11
N SER A 47 1.98 3.22 16.15
CA SER A 47 1.30 3.76 17.34
C SER A 47 -0.02 3.06 17.67
N MET A 48 -0.48 2.12 16.85
CA MET A 48 -1.76 1.45 17.07
C MET A 48 -1.60 0.23 17.98
N TYR A 49 -2.34 0.22 19.08
CA TYR A 49 -2.39 -0.86 20.06
C TYR A 49 -3.82 -1.29 20.32
N TYR A 50 -3.99 -2.50 20.79
CA TYR A 50 -5.29 -3.06 21.19
C TYR A 50 -5.12 -3.99 22.39
N PRO A 51 -6.19 -4.20 23.21
CA PRO A 51 -6.15 -5.12 24.32
C PRO A 51 -5.84 -6.54 23.88
N LYS A 52 -4.96 -7.24 24.60
CA LYS A 52 -4.41 -8.55 24.21
C LYS A 52 -5.45 -9.61 23.86
N LEU A 53 -6.63 -9.57 24.48
CA LEU A 53 -7.69 -10.57 24.29
C LEU A 53 -8.81 -10.10 23.36
N LYS A 54 -8.70 -8.90 22.77
CA LYS A 54 -9.69 -8.34 21.83
C LYS A 54 -9.11 -8.30 20.43
N LYS A 55 -9.98 -8.12 19.43
CA LYS A 55 -9.56 -7.88 18.05
C LYS A 55 -9.31 -6.39 17.82
N PRO A 56 -8.39 -6.02 16.92
CA PRO A 56 -8.13 -4.62 16.59
C PRO A 56 -9.37 -3.86 16.09
N SER A 57 -10.28 -4.56 15.39
CA SER A 57 -11.53 -4.00 14.89
C SER A 57 -12.53 -3.64 15.98
N ASP A 58 -12.43 -4.23 17.15
CA ASP A 58 -13.41 -4.04 18.22
C ASP A 58 -13.06 -2.85 19.10
N VAL A 59 -11.75 -2.61 19.29
CA VAL A 59 -11.24 -1.51 20.11
C VAL A 59 -9.90 -1.07 19.55
N CYS A 60 -9.82 0.19 19.14
CA CYS A 60 -8.57 0.78 18.67
C CYS A 60 -8.06 1.81 19.66
N TYR A 61 -6.83 1.66 20.07
CA TYR A 61 -6.10 2.66 20.83
C TYR A 61 -4.93 3.17 20.00
N ILE A 62 -4.82 4.48 19.89
CA ILE A 62 -3.63 5.13 19.38
C ILE A 62 -2.89 5.69 20.58
N HIS A 63 -1.80 5.03 20.95
CA HIS A 63 -0.96 5.45 22.05
C HIS A 63 0.44 5.81 21.58
N HIS A 64 0.87 7.00 21.96
CA HIS A 64 2.27 7.39 21.86
C HIS A 64 3.03 7.06 23.15
N VAL A 65 2.34 7.22 24.26
CA VAL A 65 2.85 6.92 25.59
C VAL A 65 1.75 6.21 26.35
N TYR A 66 2.08 5.05 26.92
CA TYR A 66 1.20 4.31 27.79
C TYR A 66 1.13 5.03 29.14
N ASP A 67 -0.03 5.58 29.47
CA ASP A 67 -0.28 6.21 30.76
C ASP A 67 -0.95 5.19 31.70
N ARG A 68 -0.11 4.55 32.52
CA ARG A 68 -0.54 3.50 33.47
C ARG A 68 -1.62 3.96 34.44
N GLU A 69 -1.62 5.22 34.80
CA GLU A 69 -2.53 5.75 35.81
C GLU A 69 -3.94 5.97 35.27
N LYS A 70 -4.07 6.40 34.01
CA LYS A 70 -5.37 6.60 33.36
C LYS A 70 -6.07 5.31 32.97
N ASP A 71 -5.29 4.29 32.59
CA ASP A 71 -5.88 3.02 32.12
C ASP A 71 -6.31 2.09 33.29
N THR A 72 -5.99 2.42 34.53
CA THR A 72 -6.45 1.69 35.72
C THR A 72 -7.75 2.23 36.31
N GLU A 73 -8.18 3.44 35.94
CA GLU A 73 -9.38 4.07 36.53
C GLU A 73 -10.69 3.39 36.15
N ASP A 74 -10.79 2.76 34.97
CA ASP A 74 -12.05 2.16 34.47
C ASP A 74 -12.22 0.67 34.82
N SER A 75 -11.18 -0.08 35.10
CA SER A 75 -11.27 -1.54 35.29
C SER A 75 -10.58 -2.11 36.52
N GLY A 76 -9.82 -1.32 37.25
CA GLY A 76 -9.08 -1.76 38.45
C GLY A 76 -7.92 -2.74 38.20
N GLU A 77 -7.75 -3.23 36.93
CA GLU A 77 -6.66 -4.10 36.56
C GLU A 77 -5.84 -3.51 35.39
N PRO A 78 -4.51 -3.64 35.43
CA PRO A 78 -3.66 -3.13 34.35
C PRO A 78 -3.95 -3.88 33.05
N GLN A 79 -4.48 -3.18 32.04
CA GLN A 79 -4.80 -3.74 30.75
C GLN A 79 -3.51 -3.96 29.93
N GLN A 80 -3.25 -5.21 29.56
CA GLN A 80 -2.12 -5.53 28.70
C GLN A 80 -2.43 -5.19 27.24
N LEU A 81 -1.71 -4.24 26.67
CA LEU A 81 -1.83 -3.85 25.27
C LEU A 81 -0.88 -4.67 24.39
N LYS A 82 -1.33 -4.95 23.17
CA LYS A 82 -0.58 -5.59 22.10
C LYS A 82 -0.53 -4.64 20.90
N GLN A 83 0.68 -4.42 20.36
CA GLN A 83 0.87 -3.61 19.17
C GLN A 83 0.23 -4.30 17.94
N CYS A 84 -0.51 -3.54 17.15
CA CYS A 84 -0.97 -3.96 15.85
C CYS A 84 0.20 -3.84 14.86
N ARG A 85 0.64 -4.96 14.27
CA ARG A 85 1.87 -5.01 13.47
C ARG A 85 1.64 -5.17 11.97
N ALA A 86 0.42 -5.47 11.57
CA ALA A 86 0.09 -5.73 10.16
C ALA A 86 -1.37 -5.39 9.86
N GLY A 87 -1.68 -5.24 8.59
CA GLY A 87 -3.02 -4.98 8.08
C GLY A 87 -3.19 -3.58 7.52
N PHE A 88 -4.34 -3.39 6.91
CA PHE A 88 -4.81 -2.11 6.40
C PHE A 88 -6.08 -1.74 7.12
N TYR A 89 -6.24 -0.47 7.44
CA TYR A 89 -7.35 0.01 8.25
C TYR A 89 -7.91 1.31 7.68
N ILE A 90 -9.23 1.43 7.72
CA ILE A 90 -9.93 2.71 7.53
C ILE A 90 -10.14 3.32 8.90
N PHE A 91 -9.64 4.54 9.07
CA PHE A 91 -9.76 5.30 10.30
C PHE A 91 -10.84 6.35 10.14
N GLU A 92 -11.84 6.30 11.01
CA GLU A 92 -12.88 7.32 11.13
C GLU A 92 -12.85 7.89 12.55
N LYS A 93 -13.59 8.98 12.76
CA LYS A 93 -13.59 9.68 14.04
C LYS A 93 -13.90 8.75 15.23
N ASP A 94 -14.88 7.86 15.05
CA ASP A 94 -15.44 7.06 16.14
C ASP A 94 -15.24 5.55 15.95
N TRP A 95 -14.61 5.11 14.85
CA TRP A 95 -14.40 3.69 14.59
C TRP A 95 -13.20 3.43 13.68
N VAL A 96 -12.69 2.23 13.78
CA VAL A 96 -11.61 1.71 12.94
C VAL A 96 -12.06 0.39 12.34
N LYS A 97 -11.92 0.24 11.02
CA LYS A 97 -12.29 -0.97 10.30
C LYS A 97 -11.06 -1.58 9.65
N GLU A 98 -10.80 -2.84 9.97
CA GLU A 98 -9.79 -3.62 9.25
C GLU A 98 -10.27 -3.93 7.83
N VAL A 99 -9.36 -3.78 6.87
CA VAL A 99 -9.58 -4.10 5.47
C VAL A 99 -8.77 -5.33 5.10
N GLU A 100 -9.45 -6.42 4.81
CA GLU A 100 -8.82 -7.66 4.41
C GLU A 100 -8.34 -7.58 2.95
N VAL A 101 -7.04 -7.76 2.75
CA VAL A 101 -6.46 -7.93 1.41
C VAL A 101 -6.50 -9.42 1.06
N LYS A 102 -7.48 -9.80 0.26
CA LYS A 102 -7.66 -11.20 -0.16
C LYS A 102 -6.54 -11.66 -1.07
N LYS A 103 -6.04 -12.84 -0.80
CA LYS A 103 -4.91 -13.43 -1.52
C LYS A 103 -5.15 -14.89 -1.81
N SER A 104 -4.69 -15.32 -2.98
CA SER A 104 -4.65 -16.70 -3.39
C SER A 104 -3.22 -17.20 -3.45
N PHE A 105 -3.04 -18.46 -3.08
CA PHE A 105 -1.74 -19.13 -3.15
C PHE A 105 -1.80 -20.30 -4.14
N ALA A 106 -0.88 -20.32 -5.09
CA ALA A 106 -0.77 -21.38 -6.08
C ALA A 106 0.61 -22.04 -6.02
N ILE A 107 0.64 -23.37 -5.93
CA ILE A 107 1.87 -24.15 -6.00
C ILE A 107 2.10 -24.58 -7.45
N LYS A 108 3.32 -24.40 -7.92
CA LYS A 108 3.76 -24.82 -9.25
C LYS A 108 5.04 -25.64 -9.15
N SER A 109 5.25 -26.53 -10.10
CA SER A 109 6.49 -27.28 -10.26
C SER A 109 7.14 -26.94 -11.60
N ALA A 110 8.45 -26.92 -11.64
CA ALA A 110 9.17 -26.87 -12.90
C ALA A 110 8.98 -28.19 -13.65
N TYR A 111 8.81 -28.11 -14.98
CA TYR A 111 8.64 -29.26 -15.84
C TYR A 111 9.97 -29.69 -16.44
N ASN A 112 10.29 -30.98 -16.30
CA ASN A 112 11.42 -31.61 -16.98
C ASN A 112 10.96 -32.17 -18.34
N ARG A 113 11.44 -31.57 -19.43
CA ARG A 113 11.02 -31.92 -20.81
C ARG A 113 11.50 -33.29 -21.24
N GLU A 114 12.69 -33.70 -20.79
CA GLU A 114 13.30 -35.00 -21.17
C GLU A 114 12.58 -36.16 -20.50
N LEU A 115 12.31 -36.03 -19.20
CA LEU A 115 11.62 -37.05 -18.41
C LEU A 115 10.10 -36.95 -18.49
N ARG A 116 9.56 -35.91 -19.13
CA ARG A 116 8.11 -35.61 -19.24
C ARG A 116 7.35 -35.61 -17.89
N ARG A 117 8.02 -35.22 -16.82
CA ARG A 117 7.46 -35.12 -15.45
C ARG A 117 7.87 -33.85 -14.77
N SER A 118 7.32 -33.60 -13.57
CA SER A 118 7.79 -32.55 -12.70
C SER A 118 9.26 -32.75 -12.33
N LYS A 119 10.02 -31.68 -12.31
CA LYS A 119 11.42 -31.71 -11.86
C LYS A 119 11.44 -31.92 -10.37
N ASP A 120 12.27 -32.87 -9.90
CA ASP A 120 12.42 -33.12 -8.48
C ASP A 120 12.99 -31.89 -7.77
N GLU A 121 12.51 -31.61 -6.53
CA GLU A 121 12.91 -30.48 -5.68
C GLU A 121 12.69 -29.08 -6.30
N ALA A 122 11.89 -28.96 -7.36
CA ALA A 122 11.62 -27.70 -8.05
C ALA A 122 10.17 -27.26 -7.92
N MET A 123 9.63 -27.30 -6.70
CA MET A 123 8.32 -26.74 -6.37
C MET A 123 8.50 -25.29 -5.87
N PHE A 124 7.60 -24.41 -6.30
CA PHE A 124 7.58 -23.02 -5.87
C PHE A 124 6.15 -22.50 -5.77
N GLY A 125 5.94 -21.58 -4.82
CA GLY A 125 4.64 -20.97 -4.59
C GLY A 125 4.57 -19.55 -5.15
N TYR A 126 3.40 -19.18 -5.62
CA TYR A 126 3.03 -17.81 -5.93
C TYR A 126 1.89 -17.38 -5.02
N GLU A 127 2.08 -16.28 -4.32
CA GLU A 127 1.01 -15.52 -3.69
C GLU A 127 0.57 -14.43 -4.67
N SER A 128 -0.72 -14.31 -4.90
CA SER A 128 -1.33 -13.29 -5.75
C SER A 128 -2.49 -12.63 -5.06
N LEU A 129 -2.69 -11.35 -5.32
CA LEU A 129 -3.91 -10.65 -4.94
C LEU A 129 -5.09 -11.22 -5.72
N ASP A 130 -6.24 -11.35 -5.07
CA ASP A 130 -7.45 -11.82 -5.73
C ASP A 130 -7.97 -10.75 -6.69
N LYS A 131 -8.64 -11.21 -7.75
CA LYS A 131 -9.28 -10.32 -8.72
C LYS A 131 -10.42 -9.52 -8.09
N GLY A 132 -10.68 -8.33 -8.63
CA GLY A 132 -11.79 -7.48 -8.22
C GLY A 132 -11.49 -6.60 -7.01
N MET A 133 -10.24 -6.55 -6.56
CA MET A 133 -9.80 -5.59 -5.55
C MET A 133 -9.39 -4.27 -6.21
N THR A 134 -9.80 -3.17 -5.61
CA THR A 134 -9.38 -1.82 -5.99
C THR A 134 -8.31 -1.30 -5.04
N PHE A 135 -7.36 -0.58 -5.61
CA PHE A 135 -6.27 0.06 -4.86
C PHE A 135 -6.11 1.50 -5.33
N LEU A 136 -5.88 2.40 -4.40
CA LEU A 136 -5.56 3.79 -4.67
C LEU A 136 -4.07 4.04 -4.45
N PHE A 137 -3.44 4.75 -5.36
CA PHE A 137 -2.09 5.27 -5.20
C PHE A 137 -2.03 6.72 -5.69
N GLU A 138 -0.99 7.41 -5.31
CA GLU A 138 -0.79 8.82 -5.64
C GLU A 138 0.54 9.01 -6.34
N ILE A 139 0.58 9.92 -7.30
CA ILE A 139 1.81 10.45 -7.87
C ILE A 139 1.79 11.96 -7.57
N ALA A 140 2.69 12.39 -6.72
CA ALA A 140 2.84 13.80 -6.35
C ALA A 140 4.02 14.43 -7.08
N ALA A 141 3.90 15.69 -7.45
CA ALA A 141 4.96 16.47 -8.05
C ALA A 141 5.12 17.80 -7.31
N ASP A 142 6.32 18.33 -7.29
CA ASP A 142 6.59 19.67 -6.80
C ASP A 142 6.00 20.71 -7.77
N GLU A 143 5.70 21.91 -7.27
CA GLU A 143 5.01 22.97 -8.04
C GLU A 143 5.79 23.44 -9.28
N ASP A 144 7.10 23.24 -9.31
CA ASP A 144 7.99 23.60 -10.40
C ASP A 144 8.15 22.52 -11.49
N VAL A 145 7.46 21.38 -11.33
CA VAL A 145 7.44 20.33 -12.35
C VAL A 145 6.44 20.69 -13.45
N ASP A 146 6.92 20.66 -14.68
CA ASP A 146 6.10 20.97 -15.87
C ASP A 146 4.91 20.00 -15.96
N THR A 147 3.72 20.56 -16.16
CA THR A 147 2.47 19.79 -16.38
C THR A 147 2.57 18.83 -17.55
N ILE A 148 3.33 19.20 -18.60
CA ILE A 148 3.58 18.32 -19.76
C ILE A 148 4.28 17.03 -19.33
N LEU A 149 5.17 17.08 -18.35
CA LEU A 149 5.82 15.88 -17.81
C LEU A 149 4.83 15.02 -17.02
N MET A 150 3.92 15.64 -16.29
CA MET A 150 2.87 14.92 -15.57
C MET A 150 1.88 14.27 -16.55
N ASP A 151 1.54 14.91 -17.65
CA ASP A 151 0.70 14.32 -18.69
C ASP A 151 1.38 13.09 -19.32
N LYS A 152 2.68 13.16 -19.62
CA LYS A 152 3.43 11.99 -20.09
C LYS A 152 3.40 10.83 -19.08
N ILE A 153 3.57 11.11 -17.79
CA ILE A 153 3.50 10.10 -16.73
C ILE A 153 2.09 9.48 -16.70
N HIS A 154 1.06 10.32 -16.77
CA HIS A 154 -0.32 9.87 -16.78
C HIS A 154 -0.62 8.94 -17.96
N GLU A 155 -0.23 9.32 -19.16
CA GLU A 155 -0.39 8.48 -20.35
C GLU A 155 0.37 7.15 -20.24
N ALA A 156 1.59 7.19 -19.69
CA ALA A 156 2.41 6.00 -19.54
C ALA A 156 1.85 5.00 -18.53
N ILE A 157 1.18 5.46 -17.46
CA ILE A 157 0.73 4.59 -16.37
C ILE A 157 -0.70 4.10 -16.55
N CYS A 158 -1.57 4.86 -17.22
CA CYS A 158 -2.99 4.52 -17.41
C CYS A 158 -3.21 3.35 -18.36
N GLY A 159 -4.38 2.72 -18.23
CA GLY A 159 -4.81 1.58 -19.04
C GLY A 159 -4.41 0.24 -18.49
N GLU A 160 -4.40 -0.78 -19.35
CA GLU A 160 -4.02 -2.14 -18.99
C GLU A 160 -2.51 -2.24 -18.77
N LYS A 161 -2.10 -2.68 -17.59
CA LYS A 161 -0.69 -2.85 -17.21
C LYS A 161 -0.47 -4.19 -16.54
N ARG A 162 0.80 -4.63 -16.52
CA ARG A 162 1.21 -5.83 -15.83
C ARG A 162 2.23 -5.50 -14.76
N ILE A 163 1.88 -5.81 -13.52
CA ILE A 163 2.71 -5.54 -12.34
C ILE A 163 3.05 -6.83 -11.58
N GLY A 164 4.08 -6.77 -10.77
CA GLY A 164 4.52 -7.89 -9.93
C GLY A 164 5.53 -8.82 -10.60
N ARG A 165 5.86 -9.89 -9.90
CA ARG A 165 6.97 -10.78 -10.26
C ARG A 165 6.66 -11.70 -11.45
N SER A 166 5.43 -12.19 -11.54
CA SER A 166 5.01 -13.15 -12.60
C SER A 166 4.16 -12.49 -13.69
N ARG A 167 4.49 -11.28 -14.05
CA ARG A 167 3.72 -10.41 -14.95
C ARG A 167 3.59 -10.91 -16.40
N THR A 168 4.46 -11.78 -16.83
CA THR A 168 4.47 -12.28 -18.23
C THR A 168 3.62 -13.50 -18.46
N ALA A 169 3.12 -14.15 -17.39
CA ALA A 169 2.40 -15.41 -17.50
C ALA A 169 0.95 -15.27 -17.05
N GLN A 170 0.66 -15.65 -15.81
CA GLN A 170 -0.70 -15.86 -15.33
C GLN A 170 -1.24 -14.70 -14.49
N PHE A 171 -0.33 -13.93 -13.84
CA PHE A 171 -0.68 -12.95 -12.83
C PHE A 171 -0.32 -11.53 -13.24
N GLY A 172 -0.75 -10.57 -12.42
CA GLY A 172 -0.30 -9.19 -12.46
C GLY A 172 -1.03 -8.29 -13.44
N LEU A 173 -2.09 -8.76 -14.10
CA LEU A 173 -2.91 -7.90 -14.94
C LEU A 173 -3.72 -6.94 -14.07
N VAL A 174 -3.57 -5.64 -14.31
CA VAL A 174 -4.31 -4.57 -13.65
C VAL A 174 -4.78 -3.55 -14.68
N PHE A 175 -5.84 -2.84 -14.35
CA PHE A 175 -6.29 -1.68 -15.11
C PHE A 175 -6.12 -0.45 -14.22
N ILE A 176 -5.42 0.56 -14.73
CA ILE A 176 -5.11 1.80 -14.01
C ILE A 176 -5.86 2.94 -14.67
N GLU A 177 -6.60 3.68 -13.89
CA GLU A 177 -7.38 4.83 -14.34
C GLU A 177 -7.27 5.99 -13.34
N PRO A 178 -7.47 7.24 -13.78
CA PRO A 178 -7.51 8.38 -12.88
C PRO A 178 -8.67 8.25 -11.89
N SER A 179 -8.42 8.63 -10.65
CA SER A 179 -9.44 8.69 -9.62
C SER A 179 -9.75 10.14 -9.25
N SER A 180 -11.03 10.43 -9.00
CA SER A 180 -11.45 11.69 -8.38
C SER A 180 -11.30 11.69 -6.86
N TYR A 181 -10.76 10.63 -6.30
CA TYR A 181 -10.51 10.52 -4.87
C TYR A 181 -9.48 11.56 -4.44
N ILE A 182 -9.84 12.39 -3.49
CA ILE A 182 -8.94 13.35 -2.86
C ILE A 182 -8.88 13.00 -1.37
N ASP A 183 -7.71 12.61 -0.90
CA ASP A 183 -7.45 12.45 0.53
C ASP A 183 -7.52 13.82 1.20
N LYS A 184 -8.66 14.15 1.78
CA LYS A 184 -8.82 15.37 2.60
C LYS A 184 -8.25 15.12 4.00
N VAL A 185 -7.02 14.71 4.08
CA VAL A 185 -6.37 14.53 5.37
C VAL A 185 -5.71 15.84 5.78
N ASN A 186 -6.53 16.79 6.25
CA ASN A 186 -6.05 17.88 7.07
C ASN A 186 -6.01 17.38 8.53
N TYR A 187 -4.91 16.83 8.95
CA TYR A 187 -4.65 16.67 10.38
C TYR A 187 -4.18 18.04 10.92
N PRO A 188 -4.99 18.76 11.70
CA PRO A 188 -4.46 19.90 12.42
C PRO A 188 -3.37 19.37 13.34
N VAL A 189 -2.16 19.85 13.18
CA VAL A 189 -1.08 19.59 14.14
C VAL A 189 -1.48 20.32 15.43
N THR A 190 -2.06 19.58 16.37
CA THR A 190 -2.52 20.11 17.65
C THR A 190 -1.53 19.87 18.78
N SER A 191 -0.37 19.30 18.47
CA SER A 191 0.65 18.91 19.43
C SER A 191 2.01 19.50 19.06
N ASP A 192 2.78 19.89 20.07
CA ASP A 192 4.17 20.34 19.91
C ASP A 192 5.13 19.19 19.57
N SER A 193 4.61 17.95 19.49
CA SER A 193 5.39 16.74 19.20
C SER A 193 5.02 16.18 17.83
N VAL A 194 6.03 15.89 17.02
CA VAL A 194 5.88 15.20 15.71
C VAL A 194 6.48 13.81 15.85
N TYR A 195 5.71 12.79 15.54
CA TYR A 195 6.16 11.40 15.50
C TYR A 195 6.45 11.01 14.05
N ILE A 196 7.69 10.55 13.81
CA ILE A 196 8.14 10.04 12.52
C ILE A 196 8.11 8.52 12.58
N TYR A 197 7.44 7.86 11.63
CA TYR A 197 7.30 6.41 11.54
C TYR A 197 8.04 5.85 10.34
#